data_ce327f72350199dea46223146a5daf4e
#
_entry.id   ce327f72350199dea46223146a5daf4e
#
_cell.length_a   1.000
_cell.length_b   1.000
_cell.length_c   1.000
_cell.angle_alpha   90.00
_cell.angle_beta   90.00
_cell.angle_gamma   90.00
#
_symmetry.space_group_name_H-M   'P 1'
#
loop_
_entity.id
_entity.type
_entity.pdbx_description
1 polymer ?
#
loop_
_entity_poly.entity_id
_entity_poly.type
_entity_poly.pdbx_seq_one_letter_code
_entity_poly.pdbx_strand_id
1 'polypeptide(L)'
;GKMCSVEEFLEAFHCVYEVVERMQKEGLAHPTFFEYLFGMGMWIFQKKRVEYLVLETGLGGRLDCTNVFTHPLLTIITSISLEHTEYLGDTIEKIAAEKAGIIKPKVPALVGEIYTQSVAQVFADAAHRNETLVYFASQEDLLNESYLMDTGEWYFDSVEYGQLFG
;
A
#
# COMPACT_ATOMS: atom_id res chain seq x y z
N GLY A 1 5.69 -0.87 -17.42
CA GLY A 1 6.66 0.01 -16.81
C GLY A 1 8.06 -0.17 -17.37
N LYS A 2 8.92 0.81 -17.13
CA LYS A 2 10.34 0.70 -17.48
C LYS A 2 11.17 0.82 -16.20
N MET A 3 12.22 0.02 -16.11
CA MET A 3 13.21 0.15 -15.04
C MET A 3 13.92 1.51 -15.15
N CYS A 4 14.39 2.06 -14.03
CA CYS A 4 15.28 3.21 -14.05
C CYS A 4 16.63 2.84 -14.69
N SER A 5 17.33 3.82 -15.27
CA SER A 5 18.69 3.59 -15.78
C SER A 5 19.70 3.48 -14.63
N VAL A 6 20.90 2.99 -14.94
CA VAL A 6 22.00 2.91 -13.97
C VAL A 6 22.36 4.32 -13.45
N GLU A 7 22.37 5.31 -14.34
CA GLU A 7 22.67 6.69 -14.01
C GLU A 7 21.62 7.26 -13.04
N GLU A 8 20.34 7.04 -13.33
CA GLU A 8 19.23 7.46 -12.44
C GLU A 8 19.32 6.78 -11.06
N PHE A 9 19.65 5.50 -11.04
CA PHE A 9 19.86 4.76 -9.80
C PHE A 9 21.00 5.34 -8.96
N LEU A 10 22.16 5.57 -9.58
CA LEU A 10 23.34 6.12 -8.90
C LEU A 10 23.07 7.55 -8.39
N GLU A 11 22.38 8.35 -9.16
CA GLU A 11 22.03 9.71 -8.77
C GLU A 11 21.08 9.70 -7.56
N ALA A 12 20.03 8.85 -7.57
CA ALA A 12 19.15 8.67 -6.44
C ALA A 12 19.90 8.16 -5.19
N PHE A 13 20.80 7.21 -5.39
CA PHE A 13 21.66 6.70 -4.31
C PHE A 13 22.46 7.83 -3.64
N HIS A 14 23.15 8.65 -4.42
CA HIS A 14 23.96 9.75 -3.87
C HIS A 14 23.08 10.78 -3.14
N CYS A 15 21.92 11.15 -3.70
CA CYS A 15 21.02 12.10 -3.05
C CYS A 15 20.52 11.58 -1.70
N VAL A 16 20.12 10.31 -1.62
CA VAL A 16 19.69 9.70 -0.36
C VAL A 16 20.86 9.54 0.61
N TYR A 17 22.05 9.18 0.11
CA TYR A 17 23.25 9.05 0.91
C TYR A 17 23.59 10.37 1.63
N GLU A 18 23.54 11.51 0.94
CA GLU A 18 23.79 12.82 1.56
C GLU A 18 22.78 13.15 2.67
N VAL A 19 21.51 12.73 2.51
CA VAL A 19 20.50 12.89 3.54
C VAL A 19 20.80 12.02 4.75
N VAL A 20 21.14 10.74 4.52
CA VAL A 20 21.48 9.79 5.59
C VAL A 20 22.71 10.25 6.38
N GLU A 21 23.76 10.76 5.71
CA GLU A 21 24.93 11.35 6.35
C GLU A 21 24.56 12.50 7.30
N ARG A 22 23.62 13.35 6.90
CA ARG A 22 23.12 14.44 7.76
C ARG A 22 22.34 13.91 8.95
N MET A 23 21.43 12.96 8.71
CA MET A 23 20.64 12.29 9.77
C MET A 23 21.57 11.69 10.85
N GLN A 24 22.64 11.00 10.42
CA GLN A 24 23.58 10.39 11.37
C GLN A 24 24.38 11.44 12.15
N LYS A 25 24.76 12.57 11.53
CA LYS A 25 25.40 13.69 12.23
C LYS A 25 24.49 14.35 13.26
N GLU A 26 23.19 14.29 13.06
CA GLU A 26 22.16 14.75 13.98
C GLU A 26 21.80 13.71 15.05
N GLY A 27 22.45 12.55 15.05
CA GLY A 27 22.25 11.47 16.02
C GLY A 27 21.05 10.55 15.71
N LEU A 28 20.49 10.64 14.50
CA LEU A 28 19.43 9.75 14.06
C LEU A 28 20.01 8.39 13.60
N ALA A 29 19.21 7.34 13.73
CA ALA A 29 19.59 6.00 13.26
C ALA A 29 19.75 5.95 11.73
N HIS A 30 20.65 5.08 11.27
CA HIS A 30 20.73 4.77 9.85
C HIS A 30 19.45 4.07 9.39
N PRO A 31 18.85 4.47 8.27
CA PRO A 31 17.66 3.79 7.74
C PRO A 31 17.97 2.32 7.41
N THR A 32 16.95 1.50 7.49
CA THR A 32 17.02 0.12 6.99
C THR A 32 17.23 0.10 5.48
N PHE A 33 17.60 -1.04 4.93
CA PHE A 33 17.76 -1.22 3.49
C PHE A 33 16.48 -0.88 2.72
N PHE A 34 15.32 -1.32 3.24
CA PHE A 34 14.04 -1.04 2.62
C PHE A 34 13.69 0.47 2.65
N GLU A 35 13.89 1.15 3.77
CA GLU A 35 13.68 2.59 3.89
C GLU A 35 14.60 3.39 2.96
N TYR A 36 15.84 2.94 2.81
CA TYR A 36 16.81 3.56 1.90
C TYR A 36 16.33 3.45 0.44
N LEU A 37 15.95 2.24 0.01
CA LEU A 37 15.42 2.01 -1.33
C LEU A 37 14.10 2.77 -1.58
N PHE A 38 13.23 2.83 -0.57
CA PHE A 38 12.02 3.63 -0.63
C PHE A 38 12.35 5.12 -0.90
N GLY A 39 13.30 5.69 -0.15
CA GLY A 39 13.76 7.06 -0.37
C GLY A 39 14.30 7.30 -1.79
N MET A 40 15.08 6.35 -2.33
CA MET A 40 15.56 6.41 -3.71
C MET A 40 14.41 6.38 -4.73
N GLY A 41 13.43 5.49 -4.52
CA GLY A 41 12.24 5.40 -5.36
C GLY A 41 11.47 6.72 -5.39
N MET A 42 11.21 7.29 -4.22
CA MET A 42 10.50 8.58 -4.10
C MET A 42 11.25 9.71 -4.80
N TRP A 43 12.56 9.76 -4.67
CA TRP A 43 13.37 10.74 -5.38
C TRP A 43 13.26 10.60 -6.91
N ILE A 44 13.33 9.37 -7.44
CA ILE A 44 13.18 9.10 -8.88
C ILE A 44 11.78 9.50 -9.36
N PHE A 45 10.71 9.14 -8.65
CA PHE A 45 9.34 9.48 -9.03
C PHE A 45 9.10 10.98 -9.01
N GLN A 46 9.63 11.69 -8.02
CA GLN A 46 9.58 13.15 -7.97
C GLN A 46 10.31 13.77 -9.17
N LYS A 47 11.52 13.31 -9.50
CA LYS A 47 12.29 13.78 -10.65
C LYS A 47 11.58 13.55 -11.98
N LYS A 48 10.92 12.39 -12.11
CA LYS A 48 10.12 12.03 -13.30
C LYS A 48 8.75 12.70 -13.34
N ARG A 49 8.34 13.40 -12.28
CA ARG A 49 7.03 14.08 -12.16
C ARG A 49 5.87 13.14 -12.50
N VAL A 50 5.88 11.93 -11.91
CA VAL A 50 4.78 10.98 -12.10
C VAL A 50 3.47 11.59 -11.62
N GLU A 51 2.40 11.41 -12.38
CA GLU A 51 1.07 11.93 -12.03
C GLU A 51 0.40 11.11 -10.95
N TYR A 52 0.59 9.79 -10.98
CA TYR A 52 0.05 8.84 -10.02
C TYR A 52 1.15 7.96 -9.48
N LEU A 53 1.07 7.66 -8.20
CA LEU A 53 1.98 6.78 -7.49
C LEU A 53 1.18 5.71 -6.76
N VAL A 54 1.47 4.45 -7.06
CA VAL A 54 0.94 3.30 -6.33
C VAL A 54 2.06 2.76 -5.45
N LEU A 55 1.78 2.71 -4.14
CA LEU A 55 2.73 2.23 -3.14
C LEU A 55 2.20 0.97 -2.49
N GLU A 56 2.94 -0.10 -2.60
CA GLU A 56 2.69 -1.33 -1.85
C GLU A 56 3.36 -1.27 -0.49
N THR A 57 2.60 -1.60 0.56
CA THR A 57 3.12 -1.71 1.92
C THR A 57 4.06 -2.92 2.04
N GLY A 58 5.24 -2.72 2.59
CA GLY A 58 6.20 -3.82 2.76
C GLY A 58 5.82 -4.78 3.89
N LEU A 59 5.42 -4.24 5.05
CA LEU A 59 5.04 -5.04 6.22
C LEU A 59 3.99 -4.33 7.07
N GLY A 60 2.89 -5.01 7.34
CA GLY A 60 1.82 -4.52 8.21
C GLY A 60 1.05 -3.36 7.61
N GLY A 61 1.43 -2.14 7.94
CA GLY A 61 0.83 -0.91 7.42
C GLY A 61 1.13 0.30 8.31
N ARG A 62 0.69 0.28 9.54
CA ARG A 62 0.76 1.43 10.48
C ARG A 62 2.16 2.02 10.63
N LEU A 63 3.18 1.18 10.75
CA LEU A 63 4.58 1.56 10.95
C LEU A 63 5.45 1.39 9.70
N ASP A 64 4.86 1.00 8.58
CA ASP A 64 5.61 0.85 7.34
C ASP A 64 6.08 2.21 6.80
N CYS A 65 7.27 2.26 6.22
CA CYS A 65 7.83 3.51 5.70
C CYS A 65 7.00 4.09 4.54
N THR A 66 6.24 3.25 3.80
CA THR A 66 5.32 3.74 2.76
C THR A 66 4.14 4.52 3.33
N ASN A 67 3.88 4.39 4.63
CA ASN A 67 2.76 5.06 5.31
C ASN A 67 3.03 6.53 5.69
N VAL A 68 4.09 7.13 5.18
CA VAL A 68 4.46 8.54 5.46
C VAL A 68 3.52 9.56 4.80
N PHE A 69 2.78 9.15 3.78
CA PHE A 69 1.84 10.03 3.09
C PHE A 69 0.56 10.22 3.91
N THR A 70 0.21 11.46 4.17
CA THR A 70 -0.94 11.82 4.99
C THR A 70 -2.25 11.99 4.21
N HIS A 71 -2.15 12.22 2.89
CA HIS A 71 -3.29 12.50 2.02
C HIS A 71 -3.18 11.72 0.70
N PRO A 72 -3.18 10.38 0.71
CA PRO A 72 -3.30 9.62 -0.53
C PRO A 72 -4.70 9.84 -1.14
N LEU A 73 -4.87 9.53 -2.41
CA LEU A 73 -6.19 9.58 -3.07
C LEU A 73 -7.12 8.46 -2.58
N LEU A 74 -6.54 7.30 -2.30
CA LEU A 74 -7.25 6.09 -1.89
C LEU A 74 -6.30 5.22 -1.08
N THR A 75 -6.81 4.51 -0.10
CA THR A 75 -6.11 3.40 0.56
C THR A 75 -6.77 2.09 0.19
N ILE A 76 -5.96 1.07 -0.12
CA ILE A 76 -6.45 -0.25 -0.51
C ILE A 76 -5.81 -1.30 0.39
N ILE A 77 -6.63 -2.17 0.95
CA ILE A 77 -6.22 -3.36 1.70
C ILE A 77 -6.79 -4.56 0.98
N THR A 78 -5.95 -5.38 0.37
CA THR A 78 -6.37 -6.45 -0.56
C THR A 78 -6.91 -7.67 0.16
N SER A 79 -6.07 -8.34 0.93
CA SER A 79 -6.43 -9.58 1.64
C SER A 79 -5.85 -9.56 3.05
N ILE A 80 -6.46 -10.34 3.93
CA ILE A 80 -6.00 -10.51 5.31
C ILE A 80 -5.85 -12.00 5.58
N SER A 81 -4.65 -12.38 5.94
CA SER A 81 -4.30 -13.74 6.36
C SER A 81 -3.38 -13.72 7.59
N LEU A 82 -3.24 -14.86 8.23
CA LEU A 82 -2.28 -15.02 9.33
C LEU A 82 -0.87 -15.08 8.76
N GLU A 83 -0.28 -13.93 8.54
CA GLU A 83 1.07 -13.76 8.03
C GLU A 83 1.89 -12.91 9.00
N HIS A 84 3.21 -13.14 9.03
CA HIS A 84 4.13 -12.35 9.84
C HIS A 84 3.71 -12.21 11.32
N THR A 85 3.18 -13.28 11.90
CA THR A 85 2.61 -13.26 13.25
C THR A 85 3.60 -12.86 14.34
N GLU A 86 4.90 -13.03 14.11
CA GLU A 86 5.97 -12.57 15.00
C GLU A 86 6.02 -11.04 15.14
N TYR A 87 5.57 -10.30 14.12
CA TYR A 87 5.62 -8.83 14.07
C TYR A 87 4.27 -8.16 14.17
N LEU A 88 3.25 -8.74 13.55
CA LEU A 88 1.94 -8.12 13.40
C LEU A 88 0.91 -8.58 14.45
N GLY A 89 1.23 -9.65 15.18
CA GLY A 89 0.36 -10.23 16.18
C GLY A 89 -0.17 -11.61 15.81
N ASP A 90 -0.69 -12.31 16.79
CA ASP A 90 -1.07 -13.72 16.76
C ASP A 90 -2.55 -13.97 16.41
N THR A 91 -3.30 -12.91 16.11
CA THR A 91 -4.69 -13.00 15.66
C THR A 91 -4.94 -12.19 14.40
N ILE A 92 -5.95 -12.61 13.64
CA ILE A 92 -6.33 -11.95 12.38
C ILE A 92 -6.78 -10.50 12.62
N GLU A 93 -7.41 -10.21 13.75
CA GLU A 93 -7.85 -8.86 14.13
C GLU A 93 -6.66 -7.94 14.44
N LYS A 94 -5.59 -8.46 15.04
CA LYS A 94 -4.36 -7.68 15.27
C LYS A 94 -3.67 -7.33 13.96
N ILE A 95 -3.57 -8.29 13.05
CA ILE A 95 -3.05 -8.07 11.70
C ILE A 95 -3.91 -7.05 10.95
N ALA A 96 -5.24 -7.18 11.03
CA ALA A 96 -6.18 -6.22 10.46
C ALA A 96 -5.96 -4.80 11.03
N ALA A 97 -5.73 -4.68 12.34
CA ALA A 97 -5.47 -3.40 12.99
C ALA A 97 -4.17 -2.74 12.51
N GLU A 98 -3.09 -3.50 12.30
CA GLU A 98 -1.84 -3.00 11.72
C GLU A 98 -2.05 -2.52 10.26
N LYS A 99 -2.78 -3.30 9.45
CA LYS A 99 -3.13 -2.91 8.08
C LYS A 99 -4.07 -1.69 8.05
N ALA A 100 -5.06 -1.62 8.93
CA ALA A 100 -5.97 -0.48 9.07
C ALA A 100 -5.25 0.84 9.42
N GLY A 101 -4.00 0.76 9.90
CA GLY A 101 -3.16 1.92 10.17
C GLY A 101 -2.80 2.77 8.95
N ILE A 102 -3.07 2.28 7.72
CA ILE A 102 -2.90 3.09 6.50
C ILE A 102 -4.12 3.96 6.18
N ILE A 103 -5.28 3.73 6.82
CA ILE A 103 -6.48 4.55 6.62
C ILE A 103 -6.22 5.96 7.14
N LYS A 104 -6.47 6.96 6.31
CA LYS A 104 -6.16 8.36 6.60
C LYS A 104 -7.43 9.19 6.77
N PRO A 105 -7.35 10.30 7.54
CA PRO A 105 -8.50 11.18 7.72
C PRO A 105 -9.08 11.68 6.39
N LYS A 106 -10.38 11.45 6.21
CA LYS A 106 -11.16 11.90 5.03
C LYS A 106 -10.70 11.30 3.69
N VAL A 107 -9.90 10.26 3.70
CA VAL A 107 -9.47 9.53 2.51
C VAL A 107 -10.23 8.21 2.44
N PRO A 108 -10.97 7.93 1.36
CA PRO A 108 -11.71 6.67 1.24
C PRO A 108 -10.79 5.46 1.31
N ALA A 109 -11.30 4.37 1.87
CA ALA A 109 -10.58 3.11 1.95
C ALA A 109 -11.39 2.01 1.28
N LEU A 110 -10.71 1.18 0.50
CA LEU A 110 -11.24 -0.05 -0.07
C LEU A 110 -10.58 -1.23 0.63
N VAL A 111 -11.39 -2.13 1.12
CA VAL A 111 -10.93 -3.36 1.76
C VAL A 111 -11.45 -4.54 0.96
N GLY A 112 -10.57 -5.48 0.63
CA GLY A 112 -10.92 -6.70 -0.06
C GLY A 112 -11.90 -7.56 0.74
N GLU A 113 -12.25 -8.70 0.22
CA GLU A 113 -13.22 -9.60 0.84
C GLU A 113 -12.84 -9.96 2.28
N ILE A 114 -13.79 -9.79 3.18
CA ILE A 114 -13.65 -10.05 4.61
C ILE A 114 -14.61 -11.17 5.02
N TYR A 115 -14.04 -12.25 5.53
CA TYR A 115 -14.79 -13.45 5.89
C TYR A 115 -15.38 -13.44 7.32
N THR A 116 -14.95 -12.49 8.17
CA THR A 116 -15.43 -12.43 9.57
C THR A 116 -15.88 -11.03 9.94
N GLN A 117 -16.97 -10.96 10.69
CA GLN A 117 -17.50 -9.69 11.18
C GLN A 117 -16.53 -8.98 12.14
N SER A 118 -15.74 -9.72 12.92
CA SER A 118 -14.76 -9.13 13.84
C SER A 118 -13.68 -8.34 13.09
N VAL A 119 -13.21 -8.86 11.97
CA VAL A 119 -12.23 -8.17 11.10
C VAL A 119 -12.86 -6.97 10.40
N ALA A 120 -14.09 -7.11 9.89
CA ALA A 120 -14.82 -5.98 9.29
C ALA A 120 -15.00 -4.82 10.30
N GLN A 121 -15.27 -5.14 11.56
CA GLN A 121 -15.41 -4.14 12.61
C GLN A 121 -14.13 -3.36 12.86
N VAL A 122 -12.94 -4.00 12.78
CA VAL A 122 -11.63 -3.31 12.91
C VAL A 122 -11.50 -2.19 11.89
N PHE A 123 -11.87 -2.47 10.62
CA PHE A 123 -11.79 -1.46 9.56
C PHE A 123 -12.87 -0.39 9.69
N ALA A 124 -14.10 -0.77 10.07
CA ALA A 124 -15.18 0.17 10.34
C ALA A 124 -14.82 1.15 11.46
N ASP A 125 -14.22 0.65 12.54
CA ASP A 125 -13.74 1.48 13.66
C ASP A 125 -12.59 2.40 13.23
N ALA A 126 -11.67 1.92 12.38
CA ALA A 126 -10.59 2.73 11.86
C ALA A 126 -11.13 3.84 10.94
N ALA A 127 -12.09 3.54 10.08
CA ALA A 127 -12.73 4.52 9.22
C ALA A 127 -13.50 5.58 10.04
N HIS A 128 -14.23 5.15 11.05
CA HIS A 128 -14.94 6.06 11.96
C HIS A 128 -13.98 7.02 12.67
N ARG A 129 -12.85 6.52 13.22
CA ARG A 129 -11.83 7.36 13.86
C ARG A 129 -11.19 8.38 12.90
N ASN A 130 -11.13 8.05 11.62
CA ASN A 130 -10.56 8.90 10.57
C ASN A 130 -11.63 9.74 9.83
N GLU A 131 -12.88 9.72 10.28
CA GLU A 131 -14.00 10.44 9.64
C GLU A 131 -14.08 10.17 8.13
N THR A 132 -13.90 8.91 7.74
CA THR A 132 -13.89 8.50 6.33
C THR A 132 -14.79 7.31 6.07
N LEU A 133 -14.94 6.97 4.79
CA LEU A 133 -15.71 5.82 4.34
C LEU A 133 -14.79 4.63 4.11
N VAL A 134 -15.27 3.45 4.48
CA VAL A 134 -14.67 2.17 4.09
C VAL A 134 -15.66 1.41 3.22
N TYR A 135 -15.18 0.91 2.10
CA TYR A 135 -15.90 0.04 1.18
C TYR A 135 -15.31 -1.36 1.29
N PHE A 136 -16.16 -2.36 1.36
CA PHE A 136 -15.75 -3.75 1.33
C PHE A 136 -16.07 -4.31 -0.05
N ALA A 137 -15.05 -4.83 -0.74
CA ALA A 137 -15.26 -5.51 -2.00
C ALA A 137 -15.98 -6.84 -1.76
N SER A 138 -16.87 -7.20 -2.66
CA SER A 138 -17.59 -8.47 -2.65
C SER A 138 -17.31 -9.21 -3.96
N GLN A 139 -17.20 -10.54 -3.91
CA GLN A 139 -17.16 -11.37 -5.13
C GLN A 139 -18.45 -11.24 -5.96
N GLU A 140 -19.56 -10.89 -5.34
CA GLU A 140 -20.82 -10.64 -6.03
C GLU A 140 -20.77 -9.42 -6.97
N ASP A 141 -19.79 -8.54 -6.77
CA ASP A 141 -19.57 -7.37 -7.63
C ASP A 141 -18.84 -7.72 -8.95
N LEU A 142 -18.27 -8.91 -9.04
CA LEU A 142 -17.54 -9.40 -10.19
C LEU A 142 -18.32 -10.55 -10.87
N LEU A 143 -18.50 -10.42 -12.17
CA LEU A 143 -19.18 -11.41 -13.01
C LEU A 143 -18.23 -11.85 -14.14
N ASN A 144 -18.44 -13.09 -14.62
CA ASN A 144 -17.78 -13.60 -15.81
C ASN A 144 -16.24 -13.46 -15.80
N GLU A 145 -15.61 -13.75 -14.67
CA GLU A 145 -14.16 -13.71 -14.54
C GLU A 145 -13.50 -14.74 -15.48
N SER A 146 -12.51 -14.29 -16.25
CA SER A 146 -11.71 -15.16 -17.10
C SER A 146 -10.27 -14.68 -17.20
N TYR A 147 -9.35 -15.62 -17.28
CA TYR A 147 -7.93 -15.37 -17.44
C TYR A 147 -7.41 -15.97 -18.74
N LEU A 148 -6.82 -15.16 -19.60
CA LEU A 148 -6.22 -15.60 -20.86
C LEU A 148 -4.76 -15.96 -20.63
N MET A 149 -4.46 -17.27 -20.62
CA MET A 149 -3.12 -17.82 -20.38
C MET A 149 -2.07 -17.31 -21.37
N ASP A 150 -2.47 -17.06 -22.62
CA ASP A 150 -1.57 -16.67 -23.70
C ASP A 150 -1.08 -15.20 -23.59
N THR A 151 -1.93 -14.31 -23.09
CA THR A 151 -1.63 -12.88 -22.96
C THR A 151 -1.34 -12.47 -21.52
N GLY A 152 -1.74 -13.27 -20.55
CA GLY A 152 -1.67 -12.93 -19.14
C GLY A 152 -2.71 -11.90 -18.71
N GLU A 153 -3.77 -11.72 -19.48
CA GLU A 153 -4.80 -10.72 -19.24
C GLU A 153 -5.98 -11.30 -18.48
N TRP A 154 -6.49 -10.51 -17.55
CA TRP A 154 -7.73 -10.78 -16.84
C TRP A 154 -8.89 -10.02 -17.48
N TYR A 155 -10.02 -10.68 -17.63
CA TYR A 155 -11.29 -10.08 -18.05
C TYR A 155 -12.35 -10.39 -16.99
N PHE A 156 -13.12 -9.39 -16.64
CA PHE A 156 -14.25 -9.55 -15.74
C PHE A 156 -15.30 -8.48 -16.00
N ASP A 157 -16.54 -8.80 -15.71
CA ASP A 157 -17.63 -7.85 -15.74
C ASP A 157 -17.87 -7.34 -14.31
N SER A 158 -17.88 -6.04 -14.13
CA SER A 158 -18.31 -5.41 -12.90
C SER A 158 -19.80 -5.08 -12.97
N VAL A 159 -20.53 -5.34 -11.89
CA VAL A 159 -21.96 -5.00 -11.79
C VAL A 159 -22.19 -3.50 -12.02
N GLU A 160 -21.25 -2.66 -11.54
CA GLU A 160 -21.36 -1.19 -11.60
C GLU A 160 -20.74 -0.60 -12.87
N TYR A 161 -19.60 -1.13 -13.33
CA TYR A 161 -18.78 -0.50 -14.37
C TYR A 161 -18.77 -1.28 -15.70
N GLY A 162 -19.48 -2.41 -15.79
CA GLY A 162 -19.48 -3.27 -16.98
C GLY A 162 -18.17 -4.04 -17.17
N GLN A 163 -17.79 -4.31 -18.42
CA GLN A 163 -16.62 -5.10 -18.73
C GLN A 163 -15.31 -4.34 -18.43
N LEU A 164 -14.45 -4.96 -17.66
CA LEU A 164 -13.13 -4.45 -17.29
C LEU A 164 -12.06 -5.47 -17.70
N PHE A 165 -10.83 -4.99 -17.89
CA PHE A 165 -9.67 -5.82 -18.23
C PHE A 165 -8.40 -5.23 -17.60
N GLY A 166 -7.44 -6.11 -17.26
CA GLY A 166 -6.18 -5.74 -16.63
C GLY A 166 -5.08 -6.78 -16.88
#